data_a66af0d993e0bfa945565ad116069250
#
_entry.id   a66af0d993e0bfa945565ad116069250
#
_cell.length_a   1.000
_cell.length_b   1.000
_cell.length_c   1.000
_cell.angle_alpha   90.00
_cell.angle_beta   90.00
_cell.angle_gamma   90.00
#
_symmetry.space_group_name_H-M   'P 1'
#
loop_
_entity.id
_entity.type
_entity.pdbx_description
1 polymer ?
#
loop_
_entity_poly.entity_id
_entity_poly.type
_entity_poly.pdbx_seq_one_letter_code
_entity_poly.pdbx_strand_id
1 'polypeptide(L)'
;MVELTAFQYTLLQAANELVEPSGQDIRRHVDAGPFHASPMNHGRLYPNLETIVEAGLVEKGEKNDRTNLYTITDDGKDALETRAAYLSN
;
A
#
# COMPACT_ATOMS: atom_id res chain seq x y z
N MET A 1 -14.89 0.63 10.91
CA MET A 1 -14.08 -0.34 10.16
C MET A 1 -13.91 0.14 8.73
N VAL A 2 -12.68 0.17 8.24
CA VAL A 2 -12.41 0.63 6.89
C VAL A 2 -12.47 -0.56 5.93
N GLU A 3 -13.28 -0.42 4.89
CA GLU A 3 -13.40 -1.43 3.85
C GLU A 3 -12.46 -1.05 2.70
N LEU A 4 -11.44 -1.86 2.47
CA LEU A 4 -10.45 -1.58 1.44
C LEU A 4 -10.73 -2.40 0.19
N THR A 5 -10.40 -1.84 -0.97
CA THR A 5 -10.44 -2.58 -2.23
C THR A 5 -9.26 -3.55 -2.30
N ALA A 6 -9.35 -4.52 -3.18
CA ALA A 6 -8.24 -5.45 -3.42
C ALA A 6 -6.96 -4.70 -3.81
N PHE A 7 -7.09 -3.67 -4.64
CA PHE A 7 -5.94 -2.86 -5.04
C PHE A 7 -5.30 -2.14 -3.85
N GLN A 8 -6.12 -1.60 -2.95
CA GLN A 8 -5.61 -0.93 -1.75
C GLN A 8 -4.89 -1.91 -0.82
N TYR A 9 -5.39 -3.13 -0.68
CA TYR A 9 -4.68 -4.18 0.07
C TYR A 9 -3.35 -4.53 -0.60
N THR A 10 -3.31 -4.57 -1.92
CA THR A 10 -2.07 -4.81 -2.66
C THR A 10 -1.03 -3.73 -2.36
N LEU A 11 -1.45 -2.47 -2.35
CA LEU A 11 -0.56 -1.36 -2.00
C LEU A 11 -0.09 -1.45 -0.55
N LEU A 12 -0.98 -1.80 0.34
CA LEU A 12 -0.67 -1.94 1.76
C LEU A 12 0.34 -3.08 1.98
N GLN A 13 0.15 -4.19 1.27
CA GLN A 13 1.09 -5.32 1.34
C GLN A 13 2.47 -4.91 0.83
N ALA A 14 2.53 -4.15 -0.26
CA ALA A 14 3.80 -3.66 -0.78
C ALA A 14 4.50 -2.75 0.24
N ALA A 15 3.75 -1.88 0.90
CA ALA A 15 4.30 -1.01 1.94
C ALA A 15 4.84 -1.83 3.11
N ASN A 16 4.22 -2.98 3.41
CA ASN A 16 4.68 -3.86 4.48
C ASN A 16 5.96 -4.62 4.11
N GLU A 17 6.13 -4.95 2.86
CA GLU A 17 7.29 -5.74 2.39
C GLU A 17 8.54 -4.88 2.16
N LEU A 18 8.36 -3.58 1.98
CA LEU A 18 9.46 -2.65 1.69
C LEU A 18 9.78 -1.81 2.92
N VAL A 19 11.02 -1.34 3.00
CA VAL A 19 11.45 -0.46 4.10
C VAL A 19 11.34 0.98 3.61
N GLU A 20 10.48 1.76 4.25
CA GLU A 20 10.26 3.16 3.94
C GLU A 20 10.15 3.44 2.43
N PRO A 21 9.20 2.77 1.72
CA PRO A 21 9.12 2.90 0.28
C PRO A 21 8.56 4.25 -0.15
N SER A 22 9.06 4.74 -1.30
CA SER A 22 8.41 5.84 -2.00
C SER A 22 7.23 5.28 -2.81
N GLY A 23 6.40 6.16 -3.37
CA GLY A 23 5.32 5.72 -4.27
C GLY A 23 5.87 4.97 -5.48
N GLN A 24 7.01 5.40 -6.01
CA GLN A 24 7.68 4.72 -7.12
C GLN A 24 8.15 3.31 -6.73
N ASP A 25 8.69 3.17 -5.53
CA ASP A 25 9.13 1.87 -5.02
C ASP A 25 7.95 0.91 -4.92
N ILE A 26 6.82 1.39 -4.40
CA ILE A 26 5.60 0.60 -4.30
C ILE A 26 5.12 0.18 -5.68
N ARG A 27 5.13 1.11 -6.63
CA ARG A 27 4.71 0.83 -8.00
C ARG A 27 5.56 -0.27 -8.63
N ARG A 28 6.89 -0.15 -8.52
CA ARG A 28 7.80 -1.14 -9.08
C ARG A 28 7.60 -2.51 -8.45
N HIS A 29 7.39 -2.52 -7.14
CA HIS A 29 7.18 -3.77 -6.41
C HIS A 29 5.90 -4.48 -6.86
N VAL A 30 4.82 -3.73 -7.01
CA VAL A 30 3.55 -4.28 -7.47
C VAL A 30 3.63 -4.74 -8.92
N ASP A 31 4.26 -3.93 -9.78
CA ASP A 31 4.41 -4.28 -11.20
C ASP A 31 5.26 -5.53 -11.41
N ALA A 32 6.23 -5.74 -10.55
CA ALA A 32 7.11 -6.92 -10.63
C ALA A 32 6.50 -8.16 -9.99
N GLY A 33 5.40 -8.01 -9.26
CA GLY A 33 4.79 -9.10 -8.49
C GLY A 33 3.90 -10.00 -9.33
N PRO A 34 3.44 -11.11 -8.74
CA PRO A 34 2.63 -12.09 -9.46
C PRO A 34 1.23 -11.60 -9.81
N PHE A 35 0.80 -10.49 -9.23
CA PHE A 35 -0.55 -9.99 -9.45
C PHE A 35 -0.60 -8.79 -10.40
N HIS A 36 0.40 -8.66 -11.26
CA HIS A 36 0.45 -7.57 -12.24
C HIS A 36 -0.39 -7.91 -13.50
N ALA A 37 -1.54 -8.53 -13.33
CA ALA A 37 -2.37 -9.01 -14.43
C ALA A 37 -2.69 -7.94 -15.48
N SER A 38 -2.59 -6.69 -15.14
CA SER A 38 -2.67 -5.59 -16.08
C SER A 38 -1.69 -4.51 -15.66
N PRO A 39 -1.22 -3.68 -16.60
CA PRO A 39 -0.35 -2.57 -16.23
C PRO A 39 -1.05 -1.70 -15.18
N MET A 40 -0.30 -1.31 -14.16
CA MET A 40 -0.85 -0.44 -13.14
C MET A 40 -1.24 0.89 -13.76
N ASN A 41 -2.46 1.30 -13.52
CA ASN A 41 -2.92 2.61 -13.92
C ASN A 41 -2.29 3.63 -12.98
N HIS A 42 -1.29 4.37 -13.47
CA HIS A 42 -0.54 5.34 -12.67
C HIS A 42 -1.44 6.42 -12.08
N GLY A 43 -2.53 6.77 -12.77
CA GLY A 43 -3.48 7.74 -12.27
C GLY A 43 -4.24 7.26 -11.05
N ARG A 44 -4.22 5.97 -10.76
CA ARG A 44 -4.92 5.38 -9.60
C ARG A 44 -4.02 5.13 -8.41
N LEU A 45 -2.71 5.12 -8.61
CA LEU A 45 -1.76 4.80 -7.54
C LEU A 45 -1.86 5.79 -6.40
N TYR A 46 -1.61 7.07 -6.67
CA TYR A 46 -1.54 8.08 -5.61
C TYR A 46 -2.88 8.34 -4.93
N PRO A 47 -4.01 8.42 -5.65
CA PRO A 47 -5.30 8.53 -4.96
C PRO A 47 -5.56 7.38 -3.99
N ASN A 48 -5.18 6.15 -4.36
CA ASN A 48 -5.37 5.00 -3.48
C ASN A 48 -4.38 4.98 -2.32
N LEU A 49 -3.13 5.44 -2.53
CA LEU A 49 -2.19 5.63 -1.44
C LEU A 49 -2.73 6.65 -0.43
N GLU A 50 -3.29 7.76 -0.91
CA GLU A 50 -3.87 8.77 -0.03
C GLU A 50 -5.04 8.20 0.78
N THR A 51 -5.85 7.33 0.18
CA THR A 51 -6.95 6.68 0.89
C THR A 51 -6.45 5.87 2.08
N ILE A 52 -5.40 5.08 1.89
CA ILE A 52 -4.87 4.27 3.00
C ILE A 52 -4.10 5.11 4.02
N VAL A 53 -3.54 6.24 3.60
CA VAL A 53 -2.95 7.21 4.53
C VAL A 53 -4.06 7.83 5.41
N GLU A 54 -5.14 8.28 4.80
CA GLU A 54 -6.26 8.88 5.53
C GLU A 54 -6.93 7.89 6.48
N ALA A 55 -6.89 6.60 6.13
CA ALA A 55 -7.43 5.56 6.99
C ALA A 55 -6.50 5.21 8.16
N GLY A 56 -5.31 5.81 8.24
CA GLY A 56 -4.36 5.55 9.30
C GLY A 56 -3.58 4.25 9.16
N LEU A 57 -3.60 3.64 7.97
CA LEU A 57 -2.94 2.35 7.73
C LEU A 57 -1.51 2.52 7.23
N VAL A 58 -1.20 3.69 6.69
CA VAL A 58 0.13 4.05 6.21
C VAL A 58 0.40 5.49 6.65
N GLU A 59 1.62 5.74 7.07
CA GLU A 59 2.07 7.07 7.43
C GLU A 59 2.89 7.65 6.30
N LYS A 60 2.53 8.86 5.89
CA LYS A 60 3.22 9.55 4.80
C LYS A 60 4.25 10.51 5.39
N GLY A 61 5.51 10.36 5.00
CA GLY A 61 6.60 11.23 5.41
C GLY A 61 7.34 11.77 4.21
N GLU A 62 8.14 12.79 4.43
CA GLU A 62 8.94 13.39 3.38
C GLU A 62 10.37 12.87 3.44
N LYS A 63 10.88 12.44 2.30
CA LYS A 63 12.31 12.14 2.15
C LYS A 63 13.05 13.40 1.70
N ASN A 64 12.43 14.15 0.79
CA ASN A 64 12.95 15.41 0.29
C ASN A 64 11.78 16.17 -0.36
N ASP A 65 12.05 17.30 -0.99
CA ASP A 65 11.01 18.18 -1.55
C ASP A 65 10.14 17.51 -2.63
N ARG A 66 10.60 16.39 -3.21
CA ARG A 66 9.91 15.75 -4.33
C ARG A 66 9.45 14.33 -4.03
N THR A 67 9.90 13.75 -2.92
CA THR A 67 9.67 12.34 -2.64
C THR A 67 9.04 12.15 -1.29
N ASN A 68 7.89 11.49 -1.27
CA ASN A 68 7.25 11.06 -0.04
C ASN A 68 7.50 9.58 0.18
N LEU A 69 7.59 9.20 1.44
CA LEU A 69 7.71 7.81 1.86
C LEU A 69 6.40 7.36 2.48
N TYR A 70 6.06 6.10 2.31
CA TYR A 70 4.80 5.54 2.78
C TYR A 70 5.10 4.33 3.68
N THR A 71 5.11 4.56 4.98
CA THR A 71 5.46 3.53 5.96
C THR A 71 4.21 2.93 6.57
N ILE A 72 4.11 1.60 6.55
CA ILE A 72 2.95 0.92 7.13
C ILE A 72 2.90 1.17 8.65
N THR A 73 1.71 1.38 9.18
CA THR A 73 1.48 1.57 10.60
C THR A 73 1.11 0.24 11.25
N ASP A 74 1.06 0.21 12.59
CA ASP A 74 0.59 -0.97 13.29
C ASP A 74 -0.85 -1.33 12.89
N ASP A 75 -1.69 -0.31 12.70
CA ASP A 75 -3.05 -0.54 12.22
C ASP A 75 -3.05 -1.14 10.81
N GLY A 76 -2.11 -0.71 9.97
CA GLY A 76 -1.96 -1.29 8.64
C GLY A 76 -1.56 -2.75 8.69
N LYS A 77 -0.63 -3.10 9.57
CA LYS A 77 -0.22 -4.50 9.77
C LYS A 77 -1.38 -5.34 10.30
N ASP A 78 -2.16 -4.81 11.24
CA ASP A 78 -3.34 -5.50 11.77
C ASP A 78 -4.36 -5.74 10.67
N ALA A 79 -4.57 -4.77 9.79
CA ALA A 79 -5.50 -4.94 8.67
C ALA A 79 -5.08 -6.07 7.74
N LEU A 80 -3.78 -6.19 7.46
CA LEU A 80 -3.25 -7.28 6.64
C LEU A 80 -3.42 -8.63 7.34
N GLU A 81 -3.14 -8.71 8.63
CA GLU A 81 -3.30 -9.94 9.40
C GLU A 81 -4.75 -10.38 9.47
N THR A 82 -5.67 -9.44 9.67
CA THR A 82 -7.10 -9.72 9.71
C THR A 82 -7.57 -10.28 8.36
N ARG A 83 -7.12 -9.68 7.27
CA ARG A 83 -7.47 -10.16 5.94
C ARG A 83 -6.90 -11.55 5.68
N ALA A 84 -5.64 -11.79 6.05
CA ALA A 84 -5.00 -13.08 5.88
C ALA A 84 -5.76 -14.18 6.64
N ALA A 85 -6.14 -13.90 7.87
CA ALA A 85 -6.92 -14.83 8.68
C ALA A 85 -8.29 -15.12 8.05
N TYR A 86 -8.94 -14.08 7.53
CA TYR A 86 -10.23 -14.22 6.85
C TYR A 86 -10.11 -15.10 5.59
N LEU A 87 -9.06 -14.86 4.78
CA LEU A 87 -8.88 -15.59 3.53
C LEU A 87 -8.43 -17.04 3.73
N SER A 88 -7.86 -17.37 4.87
CA SER A 88 -7.37 -18.72 5.14
C SER A 88 -8.41 -19.65 5.76
N ASN A 89 -9.59 -19.17 6.04
CA ASN A 89 -10.69 -19.97 6.56
C ASN A 89 -11.50 -20.63 5.48
#